data_c52fd8c52f24fcd909b2cf03c1609eb7
#
_entry.id   c52fd8c52f24fcd909b2cf03c1609eb7
#
_cell.length_a   1.000
_cell.length_b   1.000
_cell.length_c   1.000
_cell.angle_alpha   90.00
_cell.angle_beta   90.00
_cell.angle_gamma   90.00
#
_symmetry.space_group_name_H-M   'P 1'
#
loop_
_entity.id
_entity.type
_entity.pdbx_description
1 polymer ?
#
loop_
_entity_poly.entity_id
_entity_poly.type
_entity_poly.pdbx_seq_one_letter_code
_entity_poly.pdbx_strand_id
1 'polypeptide(L)'
;MLTRYFSPQRKTWLTSLSVGIIVALLAGSIQFMVIYHNRAERFDAIINNVNTYLKSYFHDLRQTIDGLQPLVDQPCENIDSGLTSHAAFSPNVRAFLLVKNGIAFCSSATGAMNTPLSQLIPAIDISKPVAMAILPGTPMMPKSAALALWVGKPGDQNSGIFVSINANLTPYILYSARQNDFSGIALAIDHTAISTFSNRLVDPQTLHNAPIRQAQIEGLPLKVYLYANSWLAENTQFALLLGVVCGLLAGLLCYYVLTIKSDPRKSILLGIKNNQFYIVYQPVVNAQTLRISGVEVLMRWRHPVVGEIPPDVFINLAETQQMIVPLTHHLLALIASDAAVLKRILPRGVKLGLNISPAHLQADSFRDDMLRFAAALPADHFHVVLEVTERAMIDKEKSMANFAWLHRQGFEIAIDDFGTGHSALIYLERYNFDYLKIDRGFVQAISTETVTSPVLDAVLTLSRRLKLMTVAEGVETQEQAEWLRGQGVHFLQGYWISRPLSLAGLVAAHDEPANYFTTR
;
A
#
# COMPACT_ATOMS: atom_id res chain seq x y z
N MET A 1 23.12 15.15 -0.21
CA MET A 1 23.15 14.78 -1.65
C MET A 1 22.78 13.32 -1.91
N LEU A 2 23.26 12.36 -1.12
CA LEU A 2 22.93 10.92 -1.20
C LEU A 2 21.43 10.62 -1.27
N THR A 3 20.59 11.35 -0.53
CA THR A 3 19.14 11.19 -0.51
C THR A 3 18.44 11.42 -1.85
N ARG A 4 19.06 12.20 -2.75
CA ARG A 4 18.47 12.52 -4.07
C ARG A 4 18.56 11.35 -5.06
N TYR A 5 19.59 10.50 -4.93
CA TYR A 5 19.83 9.36 -5.81
C TYR A 5 19.29 8.03 -5.26
N PHE A 6 19.29 7.87 -3.93
CA PHE A 6 18.97 6.61 -3.26
C PHE A 6 17.83 6.66 -2.26
N SER A 7 17.14 7.82 -2.09
CA SER A 7 15.94 7.87 -1.25
C SER A 7 14.66 7.88 -2.08
N PRO A 8 14.09 6.72 -2.35
CA PRO A 8 12.73 6.61 -2.86
C PRO A 8 11.69 6.83 -1.74
N GLN A 9 12.10 7.14 -0.49
CA GLN A 9 11.23 7.12 0.69
C GLN A 9 9.91 7.87 0.50
N ARG A 10 9.92 9.05 -0.11
CA ARG A 10 8.69 9.82 -0.33
C ARG A 10 7.77 9.18 -1.38
N LYS A 11 8.34 8.65 -2.46
CA LYS A 11 7.57 7.96 -3.51
C LYS A 11 7.10 6.59 -3.04
N THR A 12 7.95 5.81 -2.35
CA THR A 12 7.58 4.50 -1.80
C THR A 12 6.51 4.63 -0.72
N TRP A 13 6.60 5.65 0.15
CA TRP A 13 5.59 5.91 1.17
C TRP A 13 4.24 6.27 0.53
N LEU A 14 4.22 7.18 -0.46
CA LEU A 14 3.01 7.57 -1.18
C LEU A 14 2.37 6.40 -1.94
N THR A 15 3.17 5.58 -2.62
CA THR A 15 2.65 4.39 -3.33
C THR A 15 2.09 3.36 -2.37
N SER A 16 2.77 3.09 -1.25
CA SER A 16 2.31 2.16 -0.22
C SER A 16 1.02 2.64 0.46
N LEU A 17 0.92 3.94 0.74
CA LEU A 17 -0.29 4.56 1.28
C LEU A 17 -1.46 4.45 0.29
N SER A 18 -1.22 4.74 -0.98
CA SER A 18 -2.25 4.63 -2.03
C SER A 18 -2.75 3.20 -2.18
N VAL A 19 -1.86 2.20 -2.19
CA VAL A 19 -2.23 0.78 -2.23
C VAL A 19 -3.04 0.41 -0.98
N GLY A 20 -2.61 0.84 0.20
CA GLY A 20 -3.34 0.61 1.45
C GLY A 20 -4.75 1.18 1.42
N ILE A 21 -4.94 2.43 0.96
CA ILE A 21 -6.24 3.07 0.84
C ILE A 21 -7.14 2.32 -0.16
N ILE A 22 -6.63 1.94 -1.32
CA ILE A 22 -7.39 1.21 -2.33
C ILE A 22 -7.87 -0.13 -1.77
N VAL A 23 -7.00 -0.89 -1.11
CA VAL A 23 -7.34 -2.19 -0.50
C VAL A 23 -8.35 -2.01 0.63
N ALA A 24 -8.21 -0.96 1.46
CA ALA A 24 -9.16 -0.64 2.53
C ALA A 24 -10.56 -0.39 1.98
N LEU A 25 -10.67 0.45 0.94
CA LEU A 25 -11.94 0.76 0.29
C LEU A 25 -12.57 -0.47 -0.37
N LEU A 26 -11.79 -1.28 -1.07
CA LEU A 26 -12.28 -2.50 -1.72
C LEU A 26 -12.76 -3.53 -0.69
N ALA A 27 -11.95 -3.85 0.32
CA ALA A 27 -12.32 -4.82 1.35
C ALA A 27 -13.54 -4.35 2.17
N GLY A 28 -13.57 -3.08 2.55
CA GLY A 28 -14.71 -2.49 3.25
C GLY A 28 -15.99 -2.51 2.41
N SER A 29 -15.91 -2.16 1.13
CA SER A 29 -17.06 -2.17 0.20
C SER A 29 -17.59 -3.57 -0.05
N ILE A 30 -16.70 -4.55 -0.25
CA ILE A 30 -17.09 -5.95 -0.43
C ILE A 30 -17.82 -6.46 0.82
N GLN A 31 -17.22 -6.23 2.00
CA GLN A 31 -17.83 -6.66 3.26
C GLN A 31 -19.18 -5.98 3.50
N PHE A 32 -19.27 -4.69 3.22
CA PHE A 32 -20.55 -3.96 3.30
C PHE A 32 -21.60 -4.55 2.36
N MET A 33 -21.23 -4.87 1.12
CA MET A 33 -22.12 -5.48 0.14
C MET A 33 -22.61 -6.88 0.59
N VAL A 34 -21.72 -7.69 1.16
CA VAL A 34 -22.06 -9.00 1.72
C VAL A 34 -23.06 -8.85 2.88
N ILE A 35 -22.80 -7.94 3.81
CA ILE A 35 -23.74 -7.68 4.92
C ILE A 35 -25.09 -7.20 4.40
N TYR A 36 -25.09 -6.30 3.43
CA TYR A 36 -26.32 -5.79 2.80
C TYR A 36 -27.13 -6.91 2.11
N HIS A 37 -26.46 -7.73 1.32
CA HIS A 37 -27.11 -8.84 0.60
C HIS A 37 -27.68 -9.88 1.56
N ASN A 38 -26.92 -10.34 2.53
CA ASN A 38 -27.36 -11.30 3.54
C ASN A 38 -28.53 -10.78 4.38
N ARG A 39 -28.58 -9.46 4.63
CA ARG A 39 -29.71 -8.82 5.31
C ARG A 39 -30.97 -8.86 4.44
N ALA A 40 -30.84 -8.51 3.16
CA ALA A 40 -31.95 -8.54 2.21
C ALA A 40 -32.53 -9.95 2.08
N GLU A 41 -31.70 -10.98 1.90
CA GLU A 41 -32.15 -12.39 1.82
C GLU A 41 -32.87 -12.85 3.10
N ARG A 42 -32.38 -12.43 4.28
CA ARG A 42 -33.06 -12.74 5.54
C ARG A 42 -34.45 -12.15 5.60
N PHE A 43 -34.67 -10.91 5.19
CA PHE A 43 -35.98 -10.30 5.17
C PHE A 43 -36.91 -10.94 4.13
N ASP A 44 -36.38 -11.33 2.97
CA ASP A 44 -37.11 -12.06 1.97
C ASP A 44 -37.55 -13.45 2.50
N ALA A 45 -36.69 -14.15 3.22
CA ALA A 45 -37.02 -15.41 3.85
C ALA A 45 -38.11 -15.26 4.94
N ILE A 46 -38.03 -14.21 5.78
CA ILE A 46 -39.03 -13.95 6.82
C ILE A 46 -40.39 -13.68 6.21
N ILE A 47 -40.47 -12.75 5.24
CA ILE A 47 -41.77 -12.40 4.63
C ILE A 47 -42.40 -13.60 3.89
N ASN A 48 -41.58 -14.40 3.20
CA ASN A 48 -42.02 -15.61 2.51
C ASN A 48 -42.52 -16.68 3.48
N ASN A 49 -41.82 -16.91 4.60
CA ASN A 49 -42.25 -17.86 5.63
C ASN A 49 -43.59 -17.45 6.24
N VAL A 50 -43.76 -16.16 6.58
CA VAL A 50 -45.03 -15.62 7.10
C VAL A 50 -46.13 -15.77 6.07
N ASN A 51 -45.88 -15.44 4.82
CA ASN A 51 -46.86 -15.55 3.74
C ASN A 51 -47.29 -17.02 3.52
N THR A 52 -46.31 -17.93 3.50
CA THR A 52 -46.59 -19.37 3.37
C THR A 52 -47.43 -19.92 4.53
N TYR A 53 -47.08 -19.54 5.76
CA TYR A 53 -47.81 -19.92 6.96
C TYR A 53 -49.26 -19.41 6.91
N LEU A 54 -49.47 -18.13 6.60
CA LEU A 54 -50.80 -17.55 6.54
C LEU A 54 -51.63 -18.15 5.39
N LYS A 55 -51.03 -18.40 4.23
CA LYS A 55 -51.71 -19.10 3.12
C LYS A 55 -52.18 -20.49 3.54
N SER A 56 -51.31 -21.29 4.18
CA SER A 56 -51.71 -22.62 4.66
C SER A 56 -52.80 -22.51 5.71
N TYR A 57 -52.64 -21.61 6.69
CA TYR A 57 -53.64 -21.40 7.74
C TYR A 57 -55.04 -21.03 7.19
N PHE A 58 -55.11 -20.07 6.28
CA PHE A 58 -56.40 -19.67 5.70
C PHE A 58 -56.96 -20.71 4.73
N HIS A 59 -56.14 -21.51 4.10
CA HIS A 59 -56.58 -22.64 3.28
C HIS A 59 -57.25 -23.71 4.14
N ASP A 60 -56.63 -24.12 5.25
CA ASP A 60 -57.20 -25.12 6.19
C ASP A 60 -58.47 -24.59 6.86
N LEU A 61 -58.46 -23.31 7.26
CA LEU A 61 -59.65 -22.67 7.80
C LEU A 61 -60.80 -22.62 6.77
N ARG A 62 -60.50 -22.37 5.51
CA ARG A 62 -61.50 -22.38 4.42
C ARG A 62 -62.12 -23.74 4.24
N GLN A 63 -61.31 -24.80 4.26
CA GLN A 63 -61.85 -26.18 4.20
C GLN A 63 -62.80 -26.48 5.38
N THR A 64 -62.46 -26.05 6.58
CA THR A 64 -63.31 -26.17 7.78
C THR A 64 -64.64 -25.42 7.59
N ILE A 65 -64.56 -24.16 7.10
CA ILE A 65 -65.72 -23.32 6.84
C ILE A 65 -66.62 -23.97 5.78
N ASP A 66 -66.06 -24.47 4.69
CA ASP A 66 -66.81 -25.12 3.60
C ASP A 66 -67.54 -26.40 4.11
N GLY A 67 -66.87 -27.14 5.03
CA GLY A 67 -67.49 -28.27 5.73
C GLY A 67 -68.69 -27.91 6.64
N LEU A 68 -68.69 -26.67 7.18
CA LEU A 68 -69.75 -26.15 8.04
C LEU A 68 -70.91 -25.48 7.27
N GLN A 69 -70.76 -25.17 5.97
CA GLN A 69 -71.77 -24.49 5.14
C GLN A 69 -73.13 -25.16 5.18
N PRO A 70 -73.24 -26.52 5.15
CA PRO A 70 -74.58 -27.22 5.21
C PRO A 70 -75.31 -26.98 6.54
N LEU A 71 -74.59 -26.63 7.61
CA LEU A 71 -75.21 -26.41 8.93
C LEU A 71 -75.98 -25.08 9.03
N VAL A 72 -75.80 -24.16 8.10
CA VAL A 72 -76.51 -22.87 8.04
C VAL A 72 -78.01 -23.05 7.85
N ASP A 73 -78.44 -24.18 7.34
CA ASP A 73 -79.86 -24.48 7.13
C ASP A 73 -80.50 -25.28 8.27
N GLN A 74 -79.75 -25.70 9.28
CA GLN A 74 -80.19 -26.48 10.41
C GLN A 74 -80.46 -25.62 11.67
N PRO A 75 -81.40 -26.04 12.52
CA PRO A 75 -81.63 -25.37 13.80
C PRO A 75 -80.42 -25.46 14.72
N CYS A 76 -80.13 -24.38 15.49
CA CYS A 76 -78.99 -24.32 16.35
C CYS A 76 -78.92 -25.42 17.41
N GLU A 77 -80.06 -25.83 17.94
CA GLU A 77 -80.17 -26.87 18.96
C GLU A 77 -79.59 -28.22 18.54
N ASN A 78 -79.58 -28.50 17.23
CA ASN A 78 -79.05 -29.75 16.68
C ASN A 78 -77.56 -29.73 16.35
N ILE A 79 -76.96 -28.54 16.30
CA ILE A 79 -75.61 -28.36 15.76
C ILE A 79 -74.65 -27.70 16.77
N ASP A 80 -75.15 -27.19 17.89
CA ASP A 80 -74.38 -26.43 18.88
C ASP A 80 -73.14 -27.19 19.37
N SER A 81 -73.30 -28.45 19.78
CA SER A 81 -72.17 -29.26 20.26
C SER A 81 -71.09 -29.52 19.18
N GLY A 82 -71.57 -29.76 17.93
CA GLY A 82 -70.67 -29.96 16.78
C GLY A 82 -69.94 -28.70 16.42
N LEU A 83 -70.59 -27.53 16.40
CA LEU A 83 -70.02 -26.25 16.10
C LEU A 83 -68.98 -25.84 17.17
N THR A 84 -69.25 -26.08 18.46
CA THR A 84 -68.37 -25.89 19.56
C THR A 84 -67.09 -26.75 19.46
N SER A 85 -67.28 -28.03 19.08
CA SER A 85 -66.18 -28.95 18.81
C SER A 85 -65.27 -28.45 17.68
N HIS A 86 -65.86 -28.03 16.56
CA HIS A 86 -65.08 -27.47 15.44
C HIS A 86 -64.28 -26.21 15.87
N ALA A 87 -64.82 -25.33 16.68
CA ALA A 87 -64.11 -24.17 17.20
C ALA A 87 -62.99 -24.58 18.13
N ALA A 88 -63.20 -25.58 19.01
CA ALA A 88 -62.19 -26.04 19.94
C ALA A 88 -60.93 -26.65 19.25
N PHE A 89 -61.14 -27.32 18.12
CA PHE A 89 -60.08 -27.96 17.36
C PHE A 89 -59.49 -27.08 16.23
N SER A 90 -60.05 -25.89 15.98
CA SER A 90 -59.54 -24.97 14.97
C SER A 90 -58.50 -23.99 15.61
N PRO A 91 -57.25 -24.05 15.22
CA PRO A 91 -56.22 -23.18 15.81
C PRO A 91 -56.57 -21.70 15.66
N ASN A 92 -56.38 -20.92 16.72
CA ASN A 92 -56.62 -19.48 16.77
C ASN A 92 -58.05 -19.02 16.48
N VAL A 93 -59.03 -19.90 16.27
CA VAL A 93 -60.46 -19.54 16.12
C VAL A 93 -61.03 -19.25 17.49
N ARG A 94 -61.72 -18.10 17.63
CA ARG A 94 -62.44 -17.72 18.86
C ARG A 94 -63.87 -18.20 18.83
N ALA A 95 -64.54 -18.03 17.68
CA ALA A 95 -65.91 -18.47 17.49
C ALA A 95 -66.22 -18.56 16.02
N PHE A 96 -67.08 -19.52 15.70
CA PHE A 96 -67.88 -19.58 14.46
C PHE A 96 -69.27 -19.05 14.74
N LEU A 97 -69.79 -18.19 13.87
CA LEU A 97 -71.23 -17.78 13.89
C LEU A 97 -71.88 -18.20 12.56
N LEU A 98 -72.92 -18.89 12.67
CA LEU A 98 -73.80 -19.22 11.54
C LEU A 98 -74.83 -18.12 11.32
N VAL A 99 -74.83 -17.58 10.11
CA VAL A 99 -75.66 -16.43 9.73
C VAL A 99 -76.63 -16.83 8.63
N LYS A 100 -77.90 -16.48 8.81
CA LYS A 100 -78.99 -16.71 7.81
C LYS A 100 -79.72 -15.38 7.63
N ASN A 101 -79.87 -14.94 6.39
CA ASN A 101 -80.54 -13.69 6.04
C ASN A 101 -79.98 -12.46 6.82
N GLY A 102 -78.69 -12.43 7.07
CA GLY A 102 -78.02 -11.37 7.82
C GLY A 102 -78.12 -11.44 9.34
N ILE A 103 -78.80 -12.45 9.89
CA ILE A 103 -79.00 -12.68 11.32
C ILE A 103 -78.11 -13.84 11.77
N ALA A 104 -77.25 -13.60 12.74
CA ALA A 104 -76.47 -14.61 13.44
C ALA A 104 -77.42 -15.37 14.37
N PHE A 105 -77.68 -16.69 14.07
CA PHE A 105 -78.64 -17.50 14.79
C PHE A 105 -78.00 -18.56 15.70
N CYS A 106 -76.72 -18.91 15.43
CA CYS A 106 -76.03 -19.91 16.21
C CYS A 106 -74.51 -19.52 16.36
N SER A 107 -74.01 -19.68 17.55
CA SER A 107 -72.61 -19.38 17.87
C SER A 107 -71.95 -20.56 18.57
N SER A 108 -70.72 -20.93 18.14
CA SER A 108 -69.93 -21.95 18.85
C SER A 108 -69.56 -21.57 20.27
N ALA A 109 -69.65 -20.29 20.63
CA ALA A 109 -69.22 -19.76 21.96
C ALA A 109 -70.41 -19.53 22.92
N THR A 110 -71.60 -19.20 22.38
CA THR A 110 -72.75 -18.78 23.21
C THR A 110 -74.04 -19.61 22.88
N GLY A 111 -73.97 -20.53 21.92
CA GLY A 111 -75.14 -21.32 21.47
C GLY A 111 -76.10 -20.48 20.65
N ALA A 112 -77.43 -20.74 20.82
CA ALA A 112 -78.50 -20.10 20.06
C ALA A 112 -78.52 -18.55 20.35
N MET A 113 -78.68 -17.79 19.27
CA MET A 113 -78.71 -16.30 19.33
C MET A 113 -79.66 -15.79 18.25
N ASN A 114 -80.02 -14.52 18.29
CA ASN A 114 -80.83 -13.87 17.27
C ASN A 114 -80.41 -12.39 17.17
N THR A 115 -79.31 -12.18 16.55
CA THR A 115 -78.73 -10.83 16.48
C THR A 115 -78.28 -10.51 15.06
N PRO A 116 -78.63 -9.37 14.47
CA PRO A 116 -78.11 -8.95 13.16
C PRO A 116 -76.60 -8.89 13.18
N LEU A 117 -75.92 -9.47 12.16
CA LEU A 117 -74.44 -9.46 12.09
C LEU A 117 -73.90 -8.06 11.96
N SER A 118 -74.62 -7.14 11.29
CA SER A 118 -74.29 -5.75 11.17
C SER A 118 -74.24 -4.98 12.51
N GLN A 119 -75.01 -5.43 13.53
CA GLN A 119 -74.90 -4.86 14.89
C GLN A 119 -73.73 -5.45 15.66
N LEU A 120 -73.42 -6.74 15.41
CA LEU A 120 -72.28 -7.37 16.06
C LEU A 120 -70.94 -6.88 15.48
N ILE A 121 -70.90 -6.75 14.15
CA ILE A 121 -69.65 -6.44 13.42
C ILE A 121 -69.96 -5.51 12.23
N PRO A 122 -70.10 -4.20 12.48
CA PRO A 122 -70.45 -3.25 11.42
C PRO A 122 -69.37 -3.14 10.30
N ALA A 123 -68.15 -3.56 10.59
CA ALA A 123 -67.01 -3.45 9.64
C ALA A 123 -67.01 -4.54 8.56
N ILE A 124 -67.90 -5.56 8.64
CA ILE A 124 -67.97 -6.66 7.66
C ILE A 124 -69.08 -6.44 6.65
N ASP A 125 -68.73 -6.45 5.37
CA ASP A 125 -69.66 -6.39 4.25
C ASP A 125 -70.11 -7.80 3.84
N ILE A 126 -71.29 -8.22 4.29
CA ILE A 126 -71.85 -9.55 4.02
C ILE A 126 -72.34 -9.71 2.58
N SER A 127 -72.42 -8.64 1.80
CA SER A 127 -72.82 -8.73 0.38
C SER A 127 -71.69 -9.34 -0.49
N LYS A 128 -70.52 -9.40 0.02
CA LYS A 128 -69.36 -9.99 -0.67
C LYS A 128 -69.27 -11.49 -0.36
N PRO A 129 -68.81 -12.30 -1.33
CA PRO A 129 -68.62 -13.74 -1.10
C PRO A 129 -67.57 -14.04 -0.03
N VAL A 130 -66.57 -13.17 0.11
CA VAL A 130 -65.55 -13.20 1.16
C VAL A 130 -65.23 -11.75 1.59
N ALA A 131 -65.29 -11.49 2.89
CA ALA A 131 -64.90 -10.19 3.46
C ALA A 131 -64.08 -10.40 4.73
N MET A 132 -63.16 -9.49 4.97
CA MET A 132 -62.31 -9.50 6.18
C MET A 132 -62.28 -8.10 6.79
N ALA A 133 -62.16 -8.08 8.11
CA ALA A 133 -61.93 -6.84 8.85
C ALA A 133 -61.06 -7.11 10.09
N ILE A 134 -60.47 -6.07 10.62
CA ILE A 134 -59.75 -6.11 11.90
C ILE A 134 -60.65 -5.48 12.97
N LEU A 135 -60.88 -6.23 14.03
CA LEU A 135 -61.71 -5.78 15.17
C LEU A 135 -60.82 -5.43 16.36
N PRO A 136 -61.14 -4.38 17.11
CA PRO A 136 -60.41 -4.03 18.35
C PRO A 136 -60.57 -5.06 19.46
N GLY A 137 -61.62 -5.87 19.36
CA GLY A 137 -61.94 -6.97 20.27
C GLY A 137 -63.22 -7.64 19.86
N THR A 138 -63.59 -8.70 20.60
CA THR A 138 -64.89 -9.39 20.49
C THR A 138 -65.62 -9.24 21.83
N PRO A 139 -66.97 -9.46 21.90
CA PRO A 139 -67.71 -9.34 23.15
C PRO A 139 -67.13 -10.16 24.29
N MET A 140 -66.56 -11.32 24.00
CA MET A 140 -65.91 -12.19 25.01
C MET A 140 -64.46 -11.77 25.33
N MET A 141 -63.82 -11.05 24.43
CA MET A 141 -62.45 -10.57 24.59
C MET A 141 -62.30 -9.11 24.10
N PRO A 142 -62.84 -8.13 24.83
CA PRO A 142 -63.01 -6.75 24.33
C PRO A 142 -61.69 -5.96 24.19
N LYS A 143 -60.61 -6.42 24.82
CA LYS A 143 -59.30 -5.79 24.76
C LYS A 143 -58.26 -6.49 23.89
N SER A 144 -58.69 -7.54 23.17
CA SER A 144 -57.81 -8.36 22.33
C SER A 144 -58.24 -8.26 20.86
N ALA A 145 -57.40 -7.71 20.03
CA ALA A 145 -57.70 -7.59 18.59
C ALA A 145 -57.98 -8.95 17.95
N ALA A 146 -58.88 -8.96 16.97
CA ALA A 146 -59.29 -10.15 16.24
C ALA A 146 -59.35 -9.88 14.73
N LEU A 147 -59.04 -10.90 13.93
CA LEU A 147 -59.39 -10.91 12.53
C LEU A 147 -60.80 -11.46 12.38
N ALA A 148 -61.65 -10.76 11.67
CA ALA A 148 -62.98 -11.16 11.28
C ALA A 148 -62.95 -11.64 9.84
N LEU A 149 -63.43 -12.87 9.61
CA LEU A 149 -63.57 -13.45 8.27
C LEU A 149 -65.01 -13.80 8.03
N TRP A 150 -65.59 -13.32 6.96
CA TRP A 150 -66.86 -13.68 6.43
C TRP A 150 -66.72 -14.55 5.19
N VAL A 151 -67.44 -15.65 5.14
CA VAL A 151 -67.58 -16.54 3.96
C VAL A 151 -69.05 -16.76 3.67
N GLY A 152 -69.53 -16.15 2.61
CA GLY A 152 -70.89 -16.28 2.15
C GLY A 152 -71.22 -17.70 1.62
N LYS A 153 -72.43 -18.16 1.81
CA LYS A 153 -72.91 -19.42 1.26
C LYS A 153 -73.15 -19.28 -0.26
N PRO A 154 -72.59 -20.17 -1.10
CA PRO A 154 -72.80 -20.11 -2.54
C PRO A 154 -74.29 -20.14 -2.90
N GLY A 155 -74.75 -19.15 -3.67
CA GLY A 155 -76.16 -19.07 -4.14
C GLY A 155 -77.16 -18.44 -3.16
N ASP A 156 -76.71 -18.04 -1.93
CA ASP A 156 -77.58 -17.40 -0.95
C ASP A 156 -76.94 -16.11 -0.44
N GLN A 157 -77.47 -14.96 -0.85
CA GLN A 157 -76.99 -13.67 -0.41
C GLN A 157 -77.36 -13.42 1.06
N ASN A 158 -76.42 -12.90 1.85
CA ASN A 158 -76.52 -12.59 3.27
C ASN A 158 -76.65 -13.85 4.21
N SER A 159 -76.38 -15.04 3.71
CA SER A 159 -76.23 -16.25 4.53
C SER A 159 -74.83 -16.81 4.41
N GLY A 160 -74.29 -17.37 5.48
CA GLY A 160 -72.89 -17.85 5.49
C GLY A 160 -72.32 -18.03 6.88
N ILE A 161 -71.04 -18.09 6.95
CA ILE A 161 -70.29 -18.30 8.19
C ILE A 161 -69.36 -17.11 8.47
N PHE A 162 -69.51 -16.56 9.65
CA PHE A 162 -68.61 -15.61 10.20
C PHE A 162 -67.63 -16.28 11.18
N VAL A 163 -66.33 -15.96 11.09
CA VAL A 163 -65.31 -16.51 11.98
C VAL A 163 -64.53 -15.37 12.62
N SER A 164 -64.41 -15.40 13.93
CA SER A 164 -63.49 -14.56 14.64
C SER A 164 -62.20 -15.31 14.97
N ILE A 165 -61.06 -14.76 14.55
CA ILE A 165 -59.74 -15.37 14.66
C ILE A 165 -58.90 -14.54 15.59
N ASN A 166 -58.19 -15.18 16.48
CA ASN A 166 -57.21 -14.49 17.36
C ASN A 166 -56.00 -14.02 16.55
N ALA A 167 -55.76 -12.73 16.52
CA ALA A 167 -54.58 -12.16 15.92
C ALA A 167 -53.40 -12.25 16.89
N ASN A 168 -52.78 -13.44 16.96
CA ASN A 168 -51.65 -13.67 17.83
C ASN A 168 -50.32 -13.33 17.12
N LEU A 169 -49.78 -12.15 17.40
CA LEU A 169 -48.48 -11.73 16.89
C LEU A 169 -47.32 -12.03 17.85
N THR A 170 -47.61 -12.69 18.99
CA THR A 170 -46.59 -13.00 20.01
C THR A 170 -45.35 -13.73 19.47
N PRO A 171 -45.49 -14.75 18.60
CA PRO A 171 -44.31 -15.42 18.02
C PRO A 171 -43.40 -14.46 17.26
N TYR A 172 -43.96 -13.46 16.59
CA TYR A 172 -43.17 -12.46 15.84
C TYR A 172 -42.54 -11.40 16.75
N ILE A 173 -43.16 -11.08 17.88
CA ILE A 173 -42.56 -10.22 18.92
C ILE A 173 -41.34 -10.92 19.52
N LEU A 174 -41.46 -12.22 19.85
CA LEU A 174 -40.33 -12.99 20.37
C LEU A 174 -39.18 -13.13 19.36
N TYR A 175 -39.51 -13.25 18.07
CA TYR A 175 -38.53 -13.29 17.00
C TYR A 175 -37.83 -11.97 16.84
N SER A 176 -38.56 -10.84 16.91
CA SER A 176 -37.95 -9.50 16.82
C SER A 176 -36.99 -9.20 17.98
N ALA A 177 -37.32 -9.68 19.18
CA ALA A 177 -36.45 -9.48 20.36
C ALA A 177 -35.13 -10.24 20.26
N ARG A 178 -34.99 -11.22 19.38
CA ARG A 178 -33.77 -12.01 19.16
C ARG A 178 -32.91 -11.51 18.01
N GLN A 179 -33.42 -10.61 17.18
CA GLN A 179 -32.70 -10.10 16.01
C GLN A 179 -32.66 -8.59 15.99
N ASN A 180 -31.47 -8.03 16.11
CA ASN A 180 -31.24 -6.58 16.16
C ASN A 180 -31.73 -5.85 14.88
N ASP A 181 -31.82 -6.54 13.75
CA ASP A 181 -32.19 -5.97 12.44
C ASP A 181 -33.69 -5.89 12.23
N PHE A 182 -34.48 -6.69 12.95
CA PHE A 182 -35.94 -6.82 12.78
C PHE A 182 -36.64 -5.98 13.83
N SER A 183 -37.48 -5.02 13.42
CA SER A 183 -38.23 -4.21 14.38
C SER A 183 -39.64 -4.70 14.62
N GLY A 184 -40.28 -5.31 13.64
CA GLY A 184 -41.61 -5.87 13.84
C GLY A 184 -42.38 -6.15 12.56
N ILE A 185 -43.62 -6.61 12.75
CA ILE A 185 -44.56 -6.97 11.68
C ILE A 185 -45.92 -6.30 11.91
N ALA A 186 -46.62 -6.01 10.83
CA ALA A 186 -48.03 -5.59 10.89
C ALA A 186 -48.88 -6.39 9.90
N LEU A 187 -50.06 -6.74 10.32
CA LEU A 187 -51.14 -7.32 9.47
C LEU A 187 -52.17 -6.22 9.23
N ALA A 188 -52.45 -5.92 7.98
CA ALA A 188 -53.32 -4.82 7.59
C ALA A 188 -54.45 -5.29 6.65
N ILE A 189 -55.62 -4.74 6.87
CA ILE A 189 -56.77 -4.84 6.00
C ILE A 189 -57.27 -3.40 5.79
N ASP A 190 -57.32 -2.96 4.56
CA ASP A 190 -57.68 -1.60 4.19
C ASP A 190 -56.91 -0.54 5.00
N HIS A 191 -57.59 0.26 5.81
CA HIS A 191 -57.00 1.33 6.65
C HIS A 191 -56.78 0.91 8.11
N THR A 192 -56.87 -0.34 8.44
CA THR A 192 -56.65 -0.85 9.81
C THR A 192 -55.56 -1.90 9.84
N ALA A 193 -54.68 -1.81 10.83
CA ALA A 193 -53.62 -2.79 11.04
C ALA A 193 -53.46 -3.15 12.53
N ILE A 194 -53.04 -4.40 12.74
CA ILE A 194 -52.49 -4.88 14.00
C ILE A 194 -50.98 -4.97 13.84
N SER A 195 -50.25 -4.46 14.80
CA SER A 195 -48.80 -4.47 14.73
C SER A 195 -48.12 -4.97 15.99
N THR A 196 -46.89 -5.40 15.87
CA THR A 196 -46.03 -5.71 17.03
C THR A 196 -45.59 -4.46 17.80
N PHE A 197 -45.80 -3.26 17.23
CA PHE A 197 -45.40 -1.97 17.83
C PHE A 197 -46.44 -1.39 18.80
N SER A 198 -47.72 -1.80 18.63
CA SER A 198 -48.82 -1.23 19.39
C SER A 198 -49.88 -2.29 19.67
N ASN A 199 -50.40 -2.30 20.88
CA ASN A 199 -51.54 -3.12 21.25
C ASN A 199 -52.89 -2.55 20.77
N ARG A 200 -52.86 -1.40 20.10
CA ARG A 200 -54.06 -0.76 19.54
C ARG A 200 -54.05 -0.90 18.02
N LEU A 201 -55.24 -0.85 17.43
CA LEU A 201 -55.35 -0.75 15.98
C LEU A 201 -54.73 0.58 15.50
N VAL A 202 -53.98 0.50 14.44
CA VAL A 202 -53.30 1.64 13.82
C VAL A 202 -53.60 1.69 12.33
N ASP A 203 -53.58 2.86 11.75
CA ASP A 203 -53.58 2.97 10.29
C ASP A 203 -52.16 2.61 9.77
N PRO A 204 -52.05 1.68 8.82
CA PRO A 204 -50.73 1.33 8.24
C PRO A 204 -49.96 2.54 7.72
N GLN A 205 -50.65 3.59 7.27
CA GLN A 205 -50.03 4.81 6.75
C GLN A 205 -49.47 5.70 7.86
N THR A 206 -49.88 5.53 9.12
CA THR A 206 -49.40 6.30 10.27
C THR A 206 -48.23 5.67 10.97
N LEU A 207 -47.81 4.46 10.57
CA LEU A 207 -46.59 3.84 11.11
C LEU A 207 -45.36 4.62 10.64
N HIS A 208 -44.53 5.03 11.58
CA HIS A 208 -43.46 6.00 11.41
C HIS A 208 -42.34 5.61 10.42
N ASN A 209 -42.27 4.35 10.02
CA ASN A 209 -41.27 3.84 9.09
C ASN A 209 -41.94 3.19 7.88
N ALA A 210 -41.37 3.34 6.70
CA ALA A 210 -41.78 2.59 5.53
C ALA A 210 -41.47 1.10 5.72
N PRO A 211 -42.41 0.19 5.33
CA PRO A 211 -42.16 -1.25 5.41
C PRO A 211 -41.02 -1.63 4.46
N ILE A 212 -40.08 -2.45 4.95
CA ILE A 212 -38.94 -2.91 4.12
C ILE A 212 -39.38 -4.01 3.13
N ARG A 213 -40.41 -4.80 3.50
CA ARG A 213 -41.03 -5.80 2.65
C ARG A 213 -42.52 -5.81 2.91
N GLN A 214 -43.26 -6.18 1.88
CA GLN A 214 -44.71 -6.41 1.97
C GLN A 214 -45.13 -7.64 1.17
N ALA A 215 -46.14 -8.35 1.64
CA ALA A 215 -46.76 -9.44 0.94
C ALA A 215 -48.28 -9.33 1.05
N GLN A 216 -49.00 -9.72 0.03
CA GLN A 216 -50.45 -9.83 0.05
C GLN A 216 -50.83 -11.31 0.03
N ILE A 217 -51.77 -11.72 0.89
CA ILE A 217 -52.28 -13.08 0.91
C ILE A 217 -53.24 -13.26 -0.26
N GLU A 218 -52.98 -14.27 -1.09
CA GLU A 218 -53.75 -14.56 -2.29
C GLU A 218 -55.21 -14.89 -1.96
N GLY A 219 -56.14 -14.24 -2.63
CA GLY A 219 -57.58 -14.43 -2.43
C GLY A 219 -58.16 -13.74 -1.20
N LEU A 220 -57.37 -13.01 -0.41
CA LEU A 220 -57.81 -12.28 0.77
C LEU A 220 -57.32 -10.82 0.75
N PRO A 221 -58.08 -9.86 1.31
CA PRO A 221 -57.66 -8.46 1.43
C PRO A 221 -56.69 -8.25 2.59
N LEU A 222 -55.82 -9.22 2.90
CA LEU A 222 -54.88 -9.20 4.00
C LEU A 222 -53.48 -8.94 3.48
N LYS A 223 -52.84 -7.89 3.98
CA LYS A 223 -51.46 -7.53 3.70
C LYS A 223 -50.58 -7.71 4.92
N VAL A 224 -49.38 -8.18 4.68
CA VAL A 224 -48.32 -8.31 5.71
C VAL A 224 -47.23 -7.29 5.43
N TYR A 225 -46.89 -6.50 6.42
CA TYR A 225 -45.79 -5.52 6.37
C TYR A 225 -44.70 -5.95 7.32
N LEU A 226 -43.47 -5.94 6.85
CA LEU A 226 -42.27 -6.23 7.62
C LEU A 226 -41.48 -4.91 7.82
N TYR A 227 -41.10 -4.64 9.05
CA TYR A 227 -40.36 -3.46 9.44
C TYR A 227 -38.99 -3.86 10.00
N ALA A 228 -37.97 -3.07 9.66
CA ALA A 228 -36.63 -3.28 10.15
C ALA A 228 -36.16 -2.06 10.93
N ASN A 229 -35.22 -2.27 11.83
CA ASN A 229 -34.49 -1.19 12.49
C ASN A 229 -33.62 -0.45 11.47
N SER A 230 -33.39 0.84 11.71
CA SER A 230 -32.41 1.61 10.94
C SER A 230 -31.07 0.89 10.92
N TRP A 231 -30.29 1.07 9.85
CA TRP A 231 -28.95 0.51 9.76
C TRP A 231 -28.15 0.87 11.01
N LEU A 232 -27.84 -0.13 11.82
CA LEU A 232 -27.10 0.07 13.06
C LEU A 232 -25.62 0.28 12.73
N ALA A 233 -25.02 1.23 13.44
CA ALA A 233 -23.62 1.56 13.37
C ALA A 233 -22.68 0.34 13.53
N GLU A 234 -23.10 -0.69 14.27
CA GLU A 234 -22.31 -1.90 14.53
C GLU A 234 -21.94 -2.67 13.25
N ASN A 235 -22.86 -2.82 12.31
CA ASN A 235 -22.60 -3.55 11.06
C ASN A 235 -21.67 -2.77 10.12
N THR A 236 -21.81 -1.45 10.10
CA THR A 236 -20.91 -0.57 9.32
C THR A 236 -19.53 -0.45 9.95
N GLN A 237 -19.46 -0.45 11.29
CA GLN A 237 -18.19 -0.43 12.02
C GLN A 237 -17.33 -1.66 11.75
N PHE A 238 -17.94 -2.85 11.67
CA PHE A 238 -17.21 -4.08 11.35
C PHE A 238 -16.61 -4.05 9.93
N ALA A 239 -17.40 -3.62 8.93
CA ALA A 239 -16.91 -3.48 7.56
C ALA A 239 -15.77 -2.45 7.45
N LEU A 240 -15.90 -1.34 8.17
CA LEU A 240 -14.88 -0.29 8.20
C LEU A 240 -13.61 -0.77 8.90
N LEU A 241 -13.74 -1.45 10.04
CA LEU A 241 -12.60 -2.00 10.79
C LEU A 241 -11.84 -3.03 9.94
N LEU A 242 -12.55 -3.96 9.30
CA LEU A 242 -11.94 -4.96 8.41
C LEU A 242 -11.21 -4.30 7.24
N GLY A 243 -11.84 -3.30 6.61
CA GLY A 243 -11.23 -2.52 5.53
C GLY A 243 -9.93 -1.84 5.98
N VAL A 244 -9.94 -1.17 7.13
CA VAL A 244 -8.74 -0.51 7.69
C VAL A 244 -7.63 -1.51 7.98
N VAL A 245 -7.93 -2.64 8.61
CA VAL A 245 -6.93 -3.68 8.92
C VAL A 245 -6.30 -4.24 7.65
N CYS A 246 -7.12 -4.63 6.66
CA CYS A 246 -6.62 -5.12 5.37
C CYS A 246 -5.77 -4.08 4.65
N GLY A 247 -6.19 -2.81 4.66
CA GLY A 247 -5.45 -1.71 4.06
C GLY A 247 -4.11 -1.44 4.72
N LEU A 248 -4.04 -1.45 6.04
CA LEU A 248 -2.79 -1.31 6.80
C LEU A 248 -1.81 -2.44 6.47
N LEU A 249 -2.27 -3.69 6.48
CA LEU A 249 -1.43 -4.85 6.16
C LEU A 249 -0.90 -4.78 4.72
N ALA A 250 -1.75 -4.44 3.75
CA ALA A 250 -1.34 -4.29 2.36
C ALA A 250 -0.36 -3.13 2.15
N GLY A 251 -0.59 -2.00 2.81
CA GLY A 251 0.30 -0.84 2.78
C GLY A 251 1.68 -1.15 3.38
N LEU A 252 1.72 -1.81 4.54
CA LEU A 252 2.96 -2.24 5.20
C LEU A 252 3.73 -3.26 4.35
N LEU A 253 3.04 -4.25 3.78
CA LEU A 253 3.65 -5.24 2.89
C LEU A 253 4.23 -4.57 1.63
N CYS A 254 3.49 -3.66 1.02
CA CYS A 254 3.97 -2.89 -0.14
C CYS A 254 5.20 -2.06 0.21
N TYR A 255 5.18 -1.36 1.35
CA TYR A 255 6.33 -0.60 1.85
C TYR A 255 7.55 -1.49 2.10
N TYR A 256 7.36 -2.63 2.74
CA TYR A 256 8.41 -3.62 3.01
C TYR A 256 9.05 -4.16 1.71
N VAL A 257 8.22 -4.56 0.73
CA VAL A 257 8.71 -5.05 -0.57
C VAL A 257 9.46 -3.98 -1.35
N LEU A 258 8.97 -2.74 -1.34
CA LEU A 258 9.61 -1.63 -2.04
C LEU A 258 10.92 -1.20 -1.38
N THR A 259 11.02 -1.27 -0.04
CA THR A 259 12.24 -0.93 0.70
C THR A 259 13.32 -2.01 0.58
N ILE A 260 12.96 -3.29 0.56
CA ILE A 260 13.93 -4.38 0.33
C ILE A 260 14.58 -4.27 -1.06
N LYS A 261 13.82 -3.83 -2.08
CA LYS A 261 14.35 -3.64 -3.45
C LYS A 261 15.33 -2.46 -3.56
N SER A 262 15.37 -1.56 -2.60
CA SER A 262 16.23 -0.37 -2.62
C SER A 262 17.46 -0.47 -1.70
N ASP A 263 17.92 -1.68 -1.36
CA ASP A 263 19.14 -1.89 -0.60
C ASP A 263 20.36 -1.36 -1.40
N PRO A 264 21.04 -0.28 -0.94
CA PRO A 264 22.14 0.34 -1.67
C PRO A 264 23.31 -0.61 -1.87
N ARG A 265 23.53 -1.55 -0.94
CA ARG A 265 24.56 -2.57 -1.03
C ARG A 265 24.33 -3.49 -2.23
N LYS A 266 23.07 -3.94 -2.42
CA LYS A 266 22.67 -4.74 -3.59
C LYS A 266 22.85 -3.95 -4.89
N SER A 267 22.60 -2.65 -4.88
CA SER A 267 22.78 -1.81 -6.06
C SER A 267 24.23 -1.79 -6.53
N ILE A 268 25.21 -1.66 -5.61
CA ILE A 268 26.62 -1.72 -5.96
C ILE A 268 27.01 -3.12 -6.48
N LEU A 269 26.59 -4.19 -5.78
CA LEU A 269 26.88 -5.56 -6.22
C LEU A 269 26.32 -5.87 -7.62
N LEU A 270 25.09 -5.43 -7.87
CA LEU A 270 24.47 -5.58 -9.21
C LEU A 270 25.17 -4.70 -10.24
N GLY A 271 25.62 -3.52 -9.85
CA GLY A 271 26.41 -2.62 -10.69
C GLY A 271 27.73 -3.27 -11.14
N ILE A 272 28.45 -3.92 -10.21
CA ILE A 272 29.67 -4.70 -10.52
C ILE A 272 29.33 -5.86 -11.44
N LYS A 273 28.33 -6.68 -11.09
CA LYS A 273 27.95 -7.88 -11.85
C LYS A 273 27.49 -7.57 -13.27
N ASN A 274 26.83 -6.43 -13.46
CA ASN A 274 26.23 -6.04 -14.75
C ASN A 274 27.11 -5.06 -15.54
N ASN A 275 28.41 -4.90 -15.19
CA ASN A 275 29.37 -4.01 -15.85
C ASN A 275 28.88 -2.56 -16.00
N GLN A 276 28.20 -2.04 -14.96
CA GLN A 276 27.73 -0.66 -14.92
C GLN A 276 28.83 0.32 -14.48
N PHE A 277 29.88 -0.19 -13.82
CA PHE A 277 31.07 0.56 -13.50
C PHE A 277 32.05 0.48 -14.67
N TYR A 278 32.62 1.60 -15.02
CA TYR A 278 33.64 1.72 -16.05
C TYR A 278 34.72 2.72 -15.62
N ILE A 279 35.83 2.73 -16.30
CA ILE A 279 36.96 3.60 -16.00
C ILE A 279 37.23 4.57 -17.14
N VAL A 280 37.73 5.74 -16.76
CA VAL A 280 38.25 6.76 -17.67
C VAL A 280 39.64 7.18 -17.16
N TYR A 281 40.43 7.66 -18.06
CA TYR A 281 41.83 8.03 -17.82
C TYR A 281 42.00 9.53 -18.00
N GLN A 282 42.58 10.21 -16.99
CA GLN A 282 42.90 11.61 -17.11
C GLN A 282 44.43 11.79 -17.24
N PRO A 283 44.91 12.37 -18.36
CA PRO A 283 46.32 12.59 -18.56
C PRO A 283 46.94 13.55 -17.52
N VAL A 284 48.10 13.15 -17.05
CA VAL A 284 49.00 13.96 -16.22
C VAL A 284 50.26 14.26 -17.04
N VAL A 285 50.62 15.54 -17.19
CA VAL A 285 51.74 15.93 -18.01
C VAL A 285 52.90 16.50 -17.14
N ASN A 286 54.11 16.34 -17.62
CA ASN A 286 55.25 17.04 -17.01
C ASN A 286 55.14 18.55 -17.27
N ALA A 287 55.28 19.37 -16.24
CA ALA A 287 55.05 20.81 -16.32
C ALA A 287 56.03 21.54 -17.27
N GLN A 288 57.24 21.03 -17.44
CA GLN A 288 58.26 21.66 -18.28
C GLN A 288 58.13 21.26 -19.76
N THR A 289 57.86 19.95 -20.01
CA THR A 289 57.87 19.42 -21.37
C THR A 289 56.47 19.27 -21.98
N LEU A 290 55.41 19.38 -21.16
CA LEU A 290 54.01 19.12 -21.50
C LEU A 290 53.75 17.73 -22.10
N ARG A 291 54.69 16.79 -21.93
CA ARG A 291 54.53 15.39 -22.38
C ARG A 291 53.81 14.59 -21.31
N ILE A 292 53.02 13.62 -21.73
CA ILE A 292 52.33 12.70 -20.81
C ILE A 292 53.36 11.96 -19.97
N SER A 293 53.24 12.08 -18.66
CA SER A 293 54.07 11.42 -17.65
C SER A 293 53.27 10.43 -16.80
N GLY A 294 51.96 10.53 -16.82
CA GLY A 294 51.06 9.65 -16.09
C GLY A 294 49.63 9.74 -16.61
N VAL A 295 48.81 8.84 -16.11
CA VAL A 295 47.33 8.90 -16.20
C VAL A 295 46.75 8.58 -14.85
N GLU A 296 45.76 9.33 -14.41
CA GLU A 296 44.94 8.97 -13.26
C GLU A 296 43.72 8.16 -13.74
N VAL A 297 43.46 7.06 -13.04
CA VAL A 297 42.33 6.18 -13.33
C VAL A 297 41.12 6.56 -12.47
N LEU A 298 40.07 6.94 -13.13
CA LEU A 298 38.88 7.46 -12.48
C LEU A 298 37.67 6.54 -12.77
N MET A 299 37.09 5.94 -11.71
CA MET A 299 35.89 5.12 -11.84
C MET A 299 34.66 5.97 -12.12
N ARG A 300 33.75 5.45 -12.90
CA ARG A 300 32.44 6.02 -13.24
C ARG A 300 31.36 4.97 -13.06
N TRP A 301 30.15 5.39 -12.74
CA TRP A 301 29.00 4.49 -12.62
C TRP A 301 27.84 4.97 -13.48
N ARG A 302 27.49 4.15 -14.47
CA ARG A 302 26.30 4.36 -15.32
C ARG A 302 25.19 3.43 -14.89
N HIS A 303 24.28 3.98 -14.05
CA HIS A 303 23.14 3.23 -13.56
C HIS A 303 22.01 3.22 -14.62
N PRO A 304 21.35 2.05 -14.91
CA PRO A 304 20.39 1.92 -16.03
C PRO A 304 19.14 2.81 -15.89
N VAL A 305 18.77 3.19 -14.67
CA VAL A 305 17.57 4.00 -14.40
C VAL A 305 17.93 5.46 -14.08
N VAL A 306 19.02 5.69 -13.35
CA VAL A 306 19.37 7.01 -12.82
C VAL A 306 20.35 7.74 -13.77
N GLY A 307 21.02 7.03 -14.67
CA GLY A 307 22.07 7.57 -15.52
C GLY A 307 23.44 7.62 -14.79
N GLU A 308 24.26 8.61 -15.10
CA GLU A 308 25.58 8.78 -14.50
C GLU A 308 25.46 9.19 -13.02
N ILE A 309 26.07 8.41 -12.13
CA ILE A 309 26.15 8.70 -10.70
C ILE A 309 27.55 9.26 -10.42
N PRO A 310 27.65 10.46 -9.80
CA PRO A 310 28.92 11.07 -9.48
C PRO A 310 29.80 10.22 -8.55
N PRO A 311 31.15 10.24 -8.73
CA PRO A 311 32.07 9.44 -7.91
C PRO A 311 31.95 9.68 -6.40
N ASP A 312 31.84 10.94 -5.98
CA ASP A 312 31.67 11.33 -4.59
C ASP A 312 30.43 10.69 -3.95
N VAL A 313 29.37 10.46 -4.73
CA VAL A 313 28.13 9.85 -4.27
C VAL A 313 28.30 8.33 -4.08
N PHE A 314 28.79 7.60 -5.11
CA PHE A 314 28.85 6.16 -5.02
C PHE A 314 30.03 5.63 -4.20
N ILE A 315 31.16 6.37 -4.14
CA ILE A 315 32.31 6.01 -3.30
C ILE A 315 31.91 6.14 -1.83
N ASN A 316 31.33 7.26 -1.41
CA ASN A 316 30.80 7.43 -0.05
C ASN A 316 29.76 6.36 0.32
N LEU A 317 28.89 5.97 -0.66
CA LEU A 317 27.95 4.89 -0.45
C LEU A 317 28.66 3.55 -0.25
N ALA A 318 29.67 3.25 -1.10
CA ALA A 318 30.44 2.02 -1.01
C ALA A 318 31.20 1.92 0.32
N GLU A 319 31.77 3.01 0.81
CA GLU A 319 32.42 3.07 2.12
C GLU A 319 31.41 2.82 3.26
N THR A 320 30.30 3.55 3.27
CA THR A 320 29.25 3.42 4.30
C THR A 320 28.64 2.01 4.34
N GLN A 321 28.51 1.36 3.18
CA GLN A 321 27.93 0.01 3.06
C GLN A 321 28.99 -1.10 3.13
N GLN A 322 30.26 -0.78 3.42
CA GLN A 322 31.39 -1.71 3.45
C GLN A 322 31.58 -2.45 2.11
N MET A 323 31.27 -1.78 1.01
CA MET A 323 31.39 -2.31 -0.35
C MET A 323 32.58 -1.74 -1.12
N ILE A 324 33.39 -0.92 -0.47
CA ILE A 324 34.51 -0.24 -1.14
C ILE A 324 35.61 -1.26 -1.56
N VAL A 325 35.89 -2.29 -0.77
CA VAL A 325 36.88 -3.31 -1.12
C VAL A 325 36.46 -4.10 -2.37
N PRO A 326 35.23 -4.69 -2.44
CA PRO A 326 34.75 -5.30 -3.68
C PRO A 326 34.74 -4.35 -4.88
N LEU A 327 34.42 -3.08 -4.67
CA LEU A 327 34.45 -2.08 -5.74
C LEU A 327 35.87 -1.81 -6.24
N THR A 328 36.84 -1.71 -5.32
CA THR A 328 38.26 -1.56 -5.69
C THR A 328 38.79 -2.80 -6.42
N HIS A 329 38.42 -4.02 -6.00
CA HIS A 329 38.75 -5.25 -6.77
C HIS A 329 38.24 -5.16 -8.22
N HIS A 330 37.02 -4.64 -8.42
CA HIS A 330 36.50 -4.45 -9.76
C HIS A 330 37.28 -3.38 -10.56
N LEU A 331 37.67 -2.27 -9.91
CA LEU A 331 38.55 -1.24 -10.50
C LEU A 331 39.86 -1.86 -10.99
N LEU A 332 40.56 -2.62 -10.12
CA LEU A 332 41.85 -3.24 -10.46
C LEU A 332 41.71 -4.24 -11.62
N ALA A 333 40.59 -4.99 -11.68
CA ALA A 333 40.32 -5.90 -12.79
C ALA A 333 40.07 -5.14 -14.12
N LEU A 334 39.36 -4.02 -14.10
CA LEU A 334 39.14 -3.19 -15.29
C LEU A 334 40.48 -2.64 -15.82
N ILE A 335 41.35 -2.13 -14.93
CA ILE A 335 42.67 -1.62 -15.31
C ILE A 335 43.54 -2.74 -15.92
N ALA A 336 43.55 -3.92 -15.29
CA ALA A 336 44.26 -5.07 -15.81
C ALA A 336 43.79 -5.49 -17.21
N SER A 337 42.48 -5.39 -17.48
CA SER A 337 41.93 -5.67 -18.82
C SER A 337 42.41 -4.65 -19.88
N ASP A 338 42.61 -3.40 -19.50
CA ASP A 338 43.05 -2.34 -20.42
C ASP A 338 44.56 -2.26 -20.55
N ALA A 339 45.33 -2.92 -19.68
CA ALA A 339 46.78 -2.77 -19.54
C ALA A 339 47.57 -3.04 -20.82
N ALA A 340 47.11 -4.02 -21.65
CA ALA A 340 47.77 -4.33 -22.93
C ALA A 340 47.60 -3.20 -23.95
N VAL A 341 46.50 -2.48 -23.95
CA VAL A 341 46.24 -1.34 -24.83
C VAL A 341 47.04 -0.13 -24.31
N LEU A 342 46.97 0.12 -23.01
CA LEU A 342 47.70 1.22 -22.34
C LEU A 342 49.23 1.12 -22.61
N LYS A 343 49.80 -0.10 -22.53
CA LYS A 343 51.20 -0.35 -22.86
C LYS A 343 51.58 0.08 -24.28
N ARG A 344 50.69 0.00 -25.24
CA ARG A 344 50.99 0.37 -26.64
C ARG A 344 51.00 1.88 -26.88
N ILE A 345 50.15 2.62 -26.13
CA ILE A 345 49.95 4.05 -26.38
C ILE A 345 50.65 4.96 -25.37
N LEU A 346 51.03 4.42 -24.22
CA LEU A 346 51.70 5.20 -23.18
C LEU A 346 53.20 4.85 -23.15
N PRO A 347 54.09 5.80 -22.84
CA PRO A 347 55.53 5.57 -22.77
C PRO A 347 55.90 4.61 -21.64
N ARG A 348 57.02 3.90 -21.78
CA ARG A 348 57.58 3.06 -20.71
C ARG A 348 57.92 3.93 -19.51
N GLY A 349 57.65 3.47 -18.28
CA GLY A 349 57.86 4.21 -17.06
C GLY A 349 56.75 5.22 -16.76
N VAL A 350 55.62 5.20 -17.49
CA VAL A 350 54.49 6.08 -17.25
C VAL A 350 53.86 5.78 -15.89
N LYS A 351 53.41 6.81 -15.19
CA LYS A 351 52.72 6.70 -13.90
C LYS A 351 51.27 6.34 -14.10
N LEU A 352 50.77 5.40 -13.29
CA LEU A 352 49.39 4.97 -13.24
C LEU A 352 48.83 5.29 -11.86
N GLY A 353 48.09 6.41 -11.74
CA GLY A 353 47.51 6.90 -10.49
C GLY A 353 46.19 6.19 -10.17
N LEU A 354 46.04 5.70 -8.93
CA LEU A 354 44.90 4.97 -8.43
C LEU A 354 44.46 5.47 -7.07
N ASN A 355 43.21 5.86 -6.94
CA ASN A 355 42.63 6.25 -5.66
C ASN A 355 42.38 5.03 -4.78
N ILE A 356 42.94 5.01 -3.56
CA ILE A 356 42.77 3.95 -2.57
C ILE A 356 42.06 4.48 -1.33
N SER A 357 40.91 3.85 -1.03
CA SER A 357 40.13 4.20 0.16
C SER A 357 40.87 3.77 1.44
N PRO A 358 40.75 4.57 2.54
CA PRO A 358 41.25 4.21 3.86
C PRO A 358 40.79 2.81 4.31
N ALA A 359 39.57 2.44 4.04
CA ALA A 359 39.01 1.13 4.42
C ALA A 359 39.69 -0.03 3.66
N HIS A 360 40.07 0.15 2.38
CA HIS A 360 40.81 -0.87 1.64
C HIS A 360 42.26 -0.97 2.13
N LEU A 361 42.94 0.17 2.37
CA LEU A 361 44.28 0.18 2.93
C LEU A 361 44.39 -0.56 4.26
N GLN A 362 43.31 -0.53 5.07
CA GLN A 362 43.21 -1.24 6.35
C GLN A 362 42.71 -2.68 6.24
N ALA A 363 42.24 -3.12 5.08
CA ALA A 363 41.74 -4.47 4.88
C ALA A 363 42.86 -5.50 4.95
N ASP A 364 42.57 -6.68 5.49
CA ASP A 364 43.60 -7.75 5.62
C ASP A 364 43.99 -8.31 4.23
N SER A 365 43.10 -8.21 3.23
CA SER A 365 43.37 -8.60 1.85
C SER A 365 44.23 -7.62 1.07
N PHE A 366 44.47 -6.40 1.59
CA PHE A 366 45.10 -5.30 0.84
C PHE A 366 46.41 -5.69 0.16
N ARG A 367 47.35 -6.31 0.90
CA ARG A 367 48.66 -6.68 0.35
C ARG A 367 48.54 -7.73 -0.78
N ASP A 368 47.69 -8.71 -0.58
CA ASP A 368 47.47 -9.75 -1.59
C ASP A 368 46.76 -9.19 -2.83
N ASP A 369 45.88 -8.21 -2.64
CA ASP A 369 45.19 -7.53 -3.73
C ASP A 369 46.18 -6.73 -4.58
N MET A 370 47.10 -6.00 -3.95
CA MET A 370 48.13 -5.22 -4.62
C MET A 370 49.15 -6.11 -5.36
N LEU A 371 49.57 -7.22 -4.78
CA LEU A 371 50.43 -8.21 -5.47
C LEU A 371 49.78 -8.82 -6.69
N ARG A 372 48.51 -9.23 -6.56
CA ARG A 372 47.76 -9.76 -7.71
C ARG A 372 47.60 -8.74 -8.81
N PHE A 373 47.35 -7.49 -8.45
CA PHE A 373 47.24 -6.39 -9.40
C PHE A 373 48.58 -6.12 -10.11
N ALA A 374 49.67 -6.02 -9.39
CA ALA A 374 51.02 -5.84 -9.97
C ALA A 374 51.39 -6.97 -10.93
N ALA A 375 51.08 -8.23 -10.57
CA ALA A 375 51.32 -9.39 -11.42
C ALA A 375 50.45 -9.41 -12.70
N ALA A 376 49.31 -8.74 -12.69
CA ALA A 376 48.42 -8.61 -13.86
C ALA A 376 48.85 -7.50 -14.84
N LEU A 377 49.73 -6.60 -14.42
CA LEU A 377 50.25 -5.53 -15.25
C LEU A 377 51.47 -5.99 -16.08
N PRO A 378 51.73 -5.40 -17.26
CA PRO A 378 52.96 -5.60 -18.01
C PRO A 378 54.19 -5.23 -17.19
N ALA A 379 55.13 -6.16 -17.03
CA ALA A 379 56.33 -5.97 -16.23
C ALA A 379 57.11 -4.72 -16.71
N ASP A 380 57.62 -3.95 -15.75
CA ASP A 380 58.49 -2.77 -15.90
C ASP A 380 57.96 -1.71 -16.87
N HIS A 381 56.63 -1.67 -17.12
CA HIS A 381 56.06 -0.67 -18.02
C HIS A 381 55.42 0.50 -17.26
N PHE A 382 54.71 0.22 -16.17
CA PHE A 382 53.99 1.20 -15.37
C PHE A 382 54.63 1.38 -13.99
N HIS A 383 54.70 2.63 -13.52
CA HIS A 383 54.91 2.96 -12.11
C HIS A 383 53.55 3.21 -11.49
N VAL A 384 53.10 2.33 -10.63
CA VAL A 384 51.78 2.44 -9.96
C VAL A 384 51.91 3.42 -8.79
N VAL A 385 51.11 4.49 -8.85
CA VAL A 385 51.00 5.50 -7.79
C VAL A 385 49.68 5.33 -7.06
N LEU A 386 49.74 5.04 -5.76
CA LEU A 386 48.54 4.93 -4.93
C LEU A 386 48.23 6.29 -4.32
N GLU A 387 47.08 6.83 -4.64
CA GLU A 387 46.61 8.11 -4.15
C GLU A 387 45.76 7.90 -2.89
N VAL A 388 46.18 8.50 -1.77
CA VAL A 388 45.56 8.34 -0.47
C VAL A 388 45.22 9.69 0.13
N THR A 389 44.04 9.83 0.71
CA THR A 389 43.64 11.02 1.45
C THR A 389 44.18 11.00 2.88
N GLU A 390 44.15 12.13 3.57
CA GLU A 390 44.54 12.24 4.99
C GLU A 390 43.86 11.23 5.91
N ARG A 391 42.66 10.78 5.56
CA ARG A 391 41.89 9.77 6.32
C ARG A 391 42.55 8.40 6.36
N ALA A 392 43.42 8.09 5.40
CA ALA A 392 44.14 6.82 5.37
C ALA A 392 45.10 6.63 6.55
N MET A 393 45.41 7.69 7.30
CA MET A 393 46.39 7.71 8.39
C MET A 393 45.75 7.57 9.78
N ILE A 394 44.46 7.21 9.86
CA ILE A 394 43.71 7.05 11.13
C ILE A 394 44.37 5.95 11.99
N ASP A 395 44.67 4.79 11.41
CA ASP A 395 45.47 3.75 12.06
C ASP A 395 46.95 3.93 11.68
N LYS A 396 47.69 4.64 12.55
CA LYS A 396 49.07 5.06 12.29
C LYS A 396 50.01 3.88 12.06
N GLU A 397 49.95 2.83 12.87
CA GLU A 397 50.90 1.72 12.80
C GLU A 397 50.68 0.86 11.55
N LYS A 398 49.41 0.49 11.28
CA LYS A 398 49.07 -0.32 10.11
C LYS A 398 49.32 0.43 8.80
N SER A 399 49.00 1.73 8.73
CA SER A 399 49.29 2.57 7.57
C SER A 399 50.78 2.70 7.30
N MET A 400 51.62 2.97 8.33
CA MET A 400 53.08 3.03 8.19
C MET A 400 53.65 1.70 7.69
N ALA A 401 53.18 0.58 8.26
CA ALA A 401 53.65 -0.75 7.85
C ALA A 401 53.24 -1.08 6.39
N ASN A 402 52.06 -0.64 5.96
CA ASN A 402 51.60 -0.82 4.59
C ASN A 402 52.35 0.09 3.60
N PHE A 403 52.62 1.34 3.93
CA PHE A 403 53.39 2.24 3.07
C PHE A 403 54.82 1.75 2.89
N ALA A 404 55.50 1.37 3.99
CA ALA A 404 56.84 0.79 3.89
C ALA A 404 56.87 -0.52 3.08
N TRP A 405 55.82 -1.32 3.15
CA TRP A 405 55.67 -2.53 2.35
C TRP A 405 55.44 -2.21 0.87
N LEU A 406 54.57 -1.24 0.53
CA LEU A 406 54.28 -0.79 -0.84
C LEU A 406 55.56 -0.32 -1.54
N HIS A 407 56.38 0.53 -0.91
CA HIS A 407 57.67 0.97 -1.47
C HIS A 407 58.61 -0.20 -1.76
N ARG A 408 58.67 -1.21 -0.87
CA ARG A 408 59.46 -2.44 -1.14
C ARG A 408 58.96 -3.24 -2.32
N GLN A 409 57.69 -3.10 -2.69
CA GLN A 409 57.10 -3.74 -3.85
C GLN A 409 57.18 -2.87 -5.13
N GLY A 410 57.77 -1.67 -5.03
CA GLY A 410 57.92 -0.73 -6.17
C GLY A 410 56.71 0.14 -6.45
N PHE A 411 55.75 0.23 -5.52
CA PHE A 411 54.67 1.21 -5.59
C PHE A 411 55.12 2.56 -5.09
N GLU A 412 54.63 3.61 -5.70
CA GLU A 412 54.79 5.02 -5.24
C GLU A 412 53.48 5.47 -4.55
N ILE A 413 53.56 6.46 -3.66
CA ILE A 413 52.45 6.94 -2.86
C ILE A 413 52.27 8.43 -3.01
N ALA A 414 51.08 8.87 -3.39
CA ALA A 414 50.69 10.27 -3.43
C ALA A 414 49.71 10.60 -2.27
N ILE A 415 49.96 11.72 -1.61
CA ILE A 415 48.96 12.31 -0.72
C ILE A 415 48.01 13.18 -1.54
N ASP A 416 46.74 12.89 -1.44
CA ASP A 416 45.66 13.57 -2.16
C ASP A 416 44.86 14.52 -1.26
N ASP A 417 44.19 15.52 -1.84
CA ASP A 417 43.36 16.53 -1.17
C ASP A 417 44.10 17.29 -0.05
N PHE A 418 45.40 17.48 -0.19
CA PHE A 418 46.21 18.09 0.84
C PHE A 418 45.81 19.54 1.14
N GLY A 419 45.59 19.86 2.44
CA GLY A 419 45.23 21.20 2.91
C GLY A 419 43.74 21.43 3.11
N THR A 420 42.87 20.43 2.83
CA THR A 420 41.44 20.51 3.09
C THR A 420 41.07 20.00 4.49
N GLY A 421 42.01 19.38 5.23
CA GLY A 421 41.84 18.75 6.55
C GLY A 421 42.60 19.41 7.70
N HIS A 422 42.39 18.91 8.93
CA HIS A 422 42.83 19.57 10.17
C HIS A 422 44.25 19.21 10.66
N SER A 423 44.99 18.30 10.02
CA SER A 423 46.28 17.80 10.60
C SER A 423 47.33 17.33 9.58
N ALA A 424 47.21 17.72 8.32
CA ALA A 424 48.04 17.21 7.22
C ALA A 424 49.54 17.32 7.38
N LEU A 425 50.02 18.41 7.98
CA LEU A 425 51.44 18.71 8.08
C LEU A 425 52.27 17.68 8.87
N ILE A 426 51.72 17.16 9.97
CA ILE A 426 52.41 16.19 10.83
C ILE A 426 52.59 14.82 10.16
N TYR A 427 51.72 14.53 9.20
CA TYR A 427 51.76 13.26 8.46
C TYR A 427 52.81 13.29 7.36
N LEU A 428 53.01 14.43 6.70
CA LEU A 428 54.04 14.61 5.66
C LEU A 428 55.47 14.35 6.17
N GLU A 429 55.75 14.66 7.45
CA GLU A 429 57.05 14.38 8.05
C GLU A 429 57.22 12.91 8.46
N ARG A 430 56.14 12.23 8.76
CA ARG A 430 56.18 10.87 9.33
C ARG A 430 56.09 9.76 8.31
N TYR A 431 55.37 10.02 7.20
CA TYR A 431 55.16 9.02 6.16
C TYR A 431 56.00 9.40 4.93
N ASN A 432 56.63 8.42 4.33
CA ASN A 432 57.36 8.63 3.09
C ASN A 432 56.36 8.69 1.95
N PHE A 433 55.95 9.88 1.53
CA PHE A 433 55.24 10.11 0.29
C PHE A 433 56.22 10.42 -0.83
N ASP A 434 55.82 10.07 -2.07
CA ASP A 434 56.57 10.42 -3.27
C ASP A 434 56.00 11.67 -3.94
N TYR A 435 54.67 11.83 -3.82
CA TYR A 435 53.93 12.94 -4.44
C TYR A 435 53.02 13.66 -3.45
N LEU A 436 52.90 14.97 -3.71
CA LEU A 436 51.88 15.80 -3.10
C LEU A 436 50.98 16.35 -4.22
N LYS A 437 49.67 16.02 -4.17
CA LYS A 437 48.65 16.55 -5.07
C LYS A 437 48.12 17.86 -4.50
N ILE A 438 48.20 18.93 -5.29
CA ILE A 438 47.71 20.26 -4.95
C ILE A 438 46.28 20.37 -5.43
N ASP A 439 45.33 20.45 -4.48
CA ASP A 439 43.90 20.49 -4.80
C ASP A 439 43.55 21.68 -5.71
N ARG A 440 42.57 21.42 -6.60
CA ARG A 440 42.08 22.43 -7.56
C ARG A 440 41.64 23.74 -6.91
N GLY A 441 41.16 23.74 -5.66
CA GLY A 441 40.72 24.94 -4.94
C GLY A 441 41.88 25.95 -4.79
N PHE A 442 43.09 25.45 -4.61
CA PHE A 442 44.29 26.31 -4.57
C PHE A 442 44.72 26.78 -5.96
N VAL A 443 44.57 25.94 -6.97
CA VAL A 443 44.94 26.27 -8.37
C VAL A 443 43.96 27.28 -8.96
N GLN A 444 42.66 27.19 -8.66
CA GLN A 444 41.67 28.16 -9.13
C GLN A 444 41.88 29.58 -8.57
N ALA A 445 42.49 29.71 -7.40
CA ALA A 445 42.77 31.01 -6.81
C ALA A 445 43.91 31.78 -7.54
N ILE A 446 44.69 31.13 -8.40
CA ILE A 446 45.86 31.73 -9.08
C ILE A 446 45.49 32.88 -10.02
N SER A 447 44.31 32.91 -10.60
CA SER A 447 43.93 33.94 -11.59
C SER A 447 42.91 34.97 -11.08
N THR A 448 42.43 34.83 -9.83
CA THR A 448 41.34 35.66 -9.30
C THR A 448 41.80 36.72 -8.29
N GLU A 449 43.00 36.62 -7.75
CA GLU A 449 43.53 37.56 -6.75
C GLU A 449 44.88 38.14 -7.18
N THR A 450 45.06 39.44 -6.96
CA THR A 450 46.32 40.15 -7.17
C THR A 450 47.42 39.72 -6.18
N VAL A 451 47.10 38.85 -5.23
CA VAL A 451 48.02 38.28 -4.23
C VAL A 451 47.86 36.76 -4.28
N THR A 452 48.95 36.05 -4.58
CA THR A 452 49.02 34.57 -4.49
C THR A 452 48.51 34.09 -3.13
N SER A 453 47.73 33.02 -3.11
CA SER A 453 47.26 32.42 -1.86
C SER A 453 48.43 32.05 -0.97
N PRO A 454 48.61 32.66 0.23
CA PRO A 454 49.72 32.33 1.15
C PRO A 454 49.79 30.85 1.49
N VAL A 455 48.65 30.14 1.41
CA VAL A 455 48.56 28.70 1.66
C VAL A 455 49.23 27.91 0.54
N LEU A 456 49.02 28.27 -0.73
CA LEU A 456 49.65 27.61 -1.86
C LEU A 456 51.20 27.79 -1.82
N ASP A 457 51.69 28.97 -1.50
CA ASP A 457 53.13 29.23 -1.33
C ASP A 457 53.72 28.40 -0.19
N ALA A 458 53.00 28.27 0.93
CA ALA A 458 53.41 27.43 2.04
C ALA A 458 53.48 25.94 1.64
N VAL A 459 52.47 25.43 0.91
CA VAL A 459 52.41 24.05 0.40
C VAL A 459 53.60 23.78 -0.54
N LEU A 460 53.87 24.67 -1.50
CA LEU A 460 54.99 24.55 -2.43
C LEU A 460 56.35 24.62 -1.73
N THR A 461 56.48 25.45 -0.70
CA THR A 461 57.72 25.54 0.10
C THR A 461 57.92 24.25 0.90
N LEU A 462 56.86 23.71 1.50
CA LEU A 462 56.90 22.47 2.26
C LEU A 462 57.29 21.28 1.37
N SER A 463 56.63 21.14 0.21
CA SER A 463 56.92 20.05 -0.73
C SER A 463 58.40 20.04 -1.15
N ARG A 464 58.98 21.22 -1.42
CA ARG A 464 60.40 21.37 -1.74
C ARG A 464 61.30 20.93 -0.57
N ARG A 465 60.98 21.33 0.66
CA ARG A 465 61.76 20.94 1.85
C ARG A 465 61.71 19.43 2.11
N LEU A 466 60.56 18.83 1.87
CA LEU A 466 60.34 17.38 2.04
C LEU A 466 60.77 16.57 0.81
N LYS A 467 61.24 17.23 -0.26
CA LYS A 467 61.64 16.61 -1.54
C LYS A 467 60.53 15.82 -2.21
N LEU A 468 59.25 16.23 -2.03
CA LEU A 468 58.09 15.65 -2.66
C LEU A 468 57.93 16.18 -4.08
N MET A 469 57.61 15.31 -5.03
CA MET A 469 57.16 15.75 -6.33
C MET A 469 55.72 16.27 -6.25
N THR A 470 55.42 17.34 -6.95
CA THR A 470 54.12 18.01 -6.88
C THR A 470 53.30 17.76 -8.13
N VAL A 471 52.01 17.48 -7.98
CA VAL A 471 51.02 17.40 -9.04
C VAL A 471 49.97 18.47 -8.78
N ALA A 472 49.79 19.42 -9.69
CA ALA A 472 48.74 20.43 -9.57
C ALA A 472 47.49 19.96 -10.33
N GLU A 473 46.36 19.93 -9.60
CA GLU A 473 45.09 19.51 -10.13
C GLU A 473 44.19 20.66 -10.56
N GLY A 474 43.23 20.40 -11.46
CA GLY A 474 42.24 21.39 -11.89
C GLY A 474 42.84 22.57 -12.63
N VAL A 475 43.93 22.37 -13.37
CA VAL A 475 44.51 23.40 -14.25
C VAL A 475 43.53 23.60 -15.43
N GLU A 476 42.93 24.78 -15.51
CA GLU A 476 41.92 25.13 -16.51
C GLU A 476 42.37 26.16 -17.52
N THR A 477 43.46 26.91 -17.23
CA THR A 477 43.97 27.96 -18.12
C THR A 477 45.47 27.83 -18.34
N GLN A 478 45.97 28.46 -19.41
CA GLN A 478 47.38 28.53 -19.74
C GLN A 478 48.14 29.35 -18.68
N GLU A 479 47.54 30.41 -18.18
CA GLU A 479 48.15 31.31 -17.17
C GLU A 479 48.41 30.50 -15.88
N GLN A 480 47.46 29.65 -15.46
CA GLN A 480 47.65 28.76 -14.30
C GLN A 480 48.82 27.80 -14.55
N ALA A 481 48.88 27.17 -15.73
CA ALA A 481 49.93 26.23 -16.07
C ALA A 481 51.33 26.91 -16.08
N GLU A 482 51.44 28.12 -16.65
CA GLU A 482 52.70 28.90 -16.71
C GLU A 482 53.13 29.35 -15.32
N TRP A 483 52.21 29.82 -14.49
CA TRP A 483 52.50 30.20 -13.11
C TRP A 483 52.99 29.00 -12.29
N LEU A 484 52.30 27.86 -12.32
CA LEU A 484 52.65 26.64 -11.60
C LEU A 484 54.04 26.12 -12.05
N ARG A 485 54.30 26.16 -13.36
CA ARG A 485 55.62 25.83 -13.93
C ARG A 485 56.70 26.74 -13.39
N GLY A 486 56.47 28.06 -13.33
CA GLY A 486 57.36 29.05 -12.76
C GLY A 486 57.64 28.82 -11.26
N GLN A 487 56.68 28.30 -10.53
CA GLN A 487 56.82 27.92 -9.12
C GLN A 487 57.56 26.58 -8.91
N GLY A 488 57.92 25.86 -9.98
CA GLY A 488 58.62 24.59 -9.91
C GLY A 488 57.73 23.38 -9.62
N VAL A 489 56.46 23.45 -9.94
CA VAL A 489 55.56 22.28 -9.90
C VAL A 489 56.00 21.26 -10.96
N HIS A 490 55.99 19.97 -10.62
CA HIS A 490 56.55 18.91 -11.46
C HIS A 490 55.56 18.40 -12.52
N PHE A 491 54.28 18.26 -12.12
CA PHE A 491 53.27 17.71 -12.98
C PHE A 491 51.99 18.56 -12.93
N LEU A 492 51.27 18.58 -14.07
CA LEU A 492 50.00 19.30 -14.24
C LEU A 492 48.90 18.34 -14.68
N GLN A 493 47.70 18.54 -14.15
CA GLN A 493 46.51 17.84 -14.49
C GLN A 493 45.32 18.80 -14.48
N GLY A 494 44.44 18.71 -15.48
CA GLY A 494 43.25 19.57 -15.54
C GLY A 494 42.66 19.66 -16.93
N TYR A 495 41.55 20.38 -17.04
CA TYR A 495 40.80 20.49 -18.30
C TYR A 495 41.51 21.29 -19.38
N TRP A 496 42.48 22.10 -18.99
CA TRP A 496 43.35 22.74 -19.95
C TRP A 496 44.21 21.72 -20.71
N ILE A 497 44.64 20.63 -20.05
CA ILE A 497 45.37 19.54 -20.68
C ILE A 497 44.41 18.59 -21.39
N SER A 498 43.53 17.98 -20.62
CA SER A 498 42.49 17.06 -21.14
C SER A 498 41.44 16.82 -20.09
N ARG A 499 40.20 16.63 -20.54
CA ARG A 499 39.18 16.00 -19.71
C ARG A 499 39.47 14.49 -19.57
N PRO A 500 38.91 13.80 -18.54
CA PRO A 500 39.00 12.34 -18.46
C PRO A 500 38.50 11.69 -19.76
N LEU A 501 39.30 10.80 -20.36
CA LEU A 501 39.05 10.13 -21.62
C LEU A 501 38.73 8.66 -21.37
N SER A 502 37.83 8.08 -22.18
CA SER A 502 37.71 6.63 -22.26
C SER A 502 38.97 6.00 -22.86
N LEU A 503 39.18 4.69 -22.71
CA LEU A 503 40.32 4.01 -23.35
C LEU A 503 40.39 4.30 -24.86
N ALA A 504 39.26 4.26 -25.55
CA ALA A 504 39.20 4.59 -26.99
C ALA A 504 39.55 6.07 -27.23
N GLY A 505 39.10 6.98 -26.39
CA GLY A 505 39.47 8.41 -26.45
C GLY A 505 40.97 8.63 -26.22
N LEU A 506 41.58 7.88 -25.30
CA LEU A 506 43.00 7.97 -25.02
C LEU A 506 43.86 7.42 -26.21
N VAL A 507 43.40 6.36 -26.87
CA VAL A 507 43.99 5.83 -28.12
C VAL A 507 43.92 6.89 -29.22
N ALA A 508 42.76 7.48 -29.43
CA ALA A 508 42.58 8.53 -30.43
C ALA A 508 43.48 9.77 -30.17
N ALA A 509 43.60 10.15 -28.88
CA ALA A 509 44.51 11.26 -28.48
C ALA A 509 45.98 10.93 -28.68
N HIS A 510 46.38 9.66 -28.58
CA HIS A 510 47.76 9.22 -28.91
C HIS A 510 48.02 9.27 -30.41
N ASP A 511 47.09 8.82 -31.24
CA ASP A 511 47.24 8.74 -32.69
C ASP A 511 47.21 10.14 -33.36
N GLU A 512 46.43 11.07 -32.80
CA GLU A 512 46.28 12.44 -33.28
C GLU A 512 46.53 13.50 -32.16
N PRO A 513 47.71 13.63 -31.62
CA PRO A 513 47.99 14.51 -30.45
C PRO A 513 47.69 15.99 -30.72
N ALA A 514 47.76 16.46 -31.95
CA ALA A 514 47.46 17.85 -32.31
C ALA A 514 46.00 18.25 -32.06
N ASN A 515 45.09 17.29 -32.07
CA ASN A 515 43.65 17.51 -31.88
C ASN A 515 43.22 17.50 -30.39
N TYR A 516 44.08 16.98 -29.50
CA TYR A 516 43.68 16.75 -28.09
C TYR A 516 44.52 17.56 -27.06
N PHE A 517 45.77 17.91 -27.38
CA PHE A 517 46.72 18.49 -26.42
C PHE A 517 47.20 19.90 -26.74
N THR A 518 46.76 20.55 -27.78
CA THR A 518 47.33 21.82 -28.24
C THR A 518 46.36 22.92 -28.65
N THR A 519 45.08 22.78 -28.52
CA THR A 519 44.17 23.93 -28.82
C THR A 519 42.79 23.74 -28.22
N ARG A 520 42.54 24.40 -27.12
CA ARG A 520 41.26 25.13 -26.99
C ARG A 520 41.38 26.18 -25.90
#